data_526e1e2fa901e1c61132afed1cf52bbe
#
_entry.id   526e1e2fa901e1c61132afed1cf52bbe
#
_cell.length_a   1.000
_cell.length_b   1.000
_cell.length_c   1.000
_cell.angle_alpha   90.00
_cell.angle_beta   90.00
_cell.angle_gamma   90.00
#
_symmetry.space_group_name_H-M   'P 1'
#
loop_
_entity.id
_entity.type
_entity.pdbx_description
1 polymer ?
#
loop_
_entity_poly.entity_id
_entity_poly.type
_entity_poly.pdbx_seq_one_letter_code
_entity_poly.pdbx_strand_id
1 'polypeptide(L)'
;MRNLQEEIPMKKLISIVLILCLSLPFAVPALAAPQDNEIMPYGSLSIRGGMKYETTSGKYVIYGQCGGAIEQKTVTVALYRKSGSSWIYVDSVSNTDTTSTVRADKYVSMTQSGEYKVTVTGTTNNSNGTVPYYYNI
;
A
#
# COMPACT_ATOMS: atom_id res chain seq x y z
N MET A 1 -60.91 1.65 33.15
CA MET A 1 -59.69 1.79 32.32
C MET A 1 -58.89 0.49 32.42
N ARG A 2 -58.93 -0.33 31.39
CA ARG A 2 -58.13 -1.59 31.34
C ARG A 2 -56.84 -1.31 30.64
N ASN A 3 -55.74 -1.44 31.35
CA ASN A 3 -54.39 -1.43 30.76
C ASN A 3 -54.18 -2.77 30.04
N LEU A 4 -54.27 -2.75 28.72
CA LEU A 4 -53.79 -3.85 27.87
C LEU A 4 -52.29 -3.70 27.72
N GLN A 5 -51.52 -4.32 28.64
CA GLN A 5 -50.12 -4.64 28.37
C GLN A 5 -50.13 -5.83 27.42
N GLU A 6 -49.88 -5.58 26.13
CA GLU A 6 -49.57 -6.64 25.19
C GLU A 6 -48.17 -7.20 25.54
N GLU A 7 -48.17 -8.34 26.24
CA GLU A 7 -46.92 -9.12 26.44
C GLU A 7 -46.49 -9.69 25.09
N ILE A 8 -45.42 -9.15 24.54
CA ILE A 8 -44.82 -9.71 23.34
C ILE A 8 -44.25 -11.07 23.72
N PRO A 9 -44.71 -12.20 23.12
CA PRO A 9 -44.27 -13.51 23.51
C PRO A 9 -42.76 -13.63 23.22
N MET A 10 -42.03 -14.05 24.24
CA MET A 10 -40.53 -14.16 24.25
C MET A 10 -39.93 -14.85 23.00
N LYS A 11 -40.70 -15.78 22.40
CA LYS A 11 -40.32 -16.46 21.15
C LYS A 11 -40.21 -15.51 19.95
N LYS A 12 -41.09 -14.47 19.87
CA LYS A 12 -41.03 -13.46 18.80
C LYS A 12 -39.85 -12.50 18.99
N LEU A 13 -39.50 -12.18 20.24
CA LEU A 13 -38.36 -11.33 20.56
C LEU A 13 -37.01 -12.00 20.15
N ILE A 14 -36.90 -13.31 20.43
CA ILE A 14 -35.72 -14.09 20.07
C ILE A 14 -35.53 -14.17 18.54
N SER A 15 -36.67 -14.33 17.79
CA SER A 15 -36.60 -14.36 16.33
C SER A 15 -36.18 -13.02 15.72
N ILE A 16 -36.60 -11.90 16.28
CA ILE A 16 -36.24 -10.56 15.80
C ILE A 16 -34.75 -10.28 16.07
N VAL A 17 -34.23 -10.67 17.23
CA VAL A 17 -32.81 -10.52 17.57
C VAL A 17 -31.95 -11.40 16.68
N LEU A 18 -32.36 -12.63 16.36
CA LEU A 18 -31.61 -13.53 15.48
C LEU A 18 -31.55 -13.02 14.04
N ILE A 19 -32.63 -12.41 13.53
CA ILE A 19 -32.68 -11.82 12.19
C ILE A 19 -31.78 -10.57 12.14
N LEU A 20 -31.74 -9.77 13.20
CA LEU A 20 -30.90 -8.58 13.26
C LEU A 20 -29.40 -8.92 13.30
N CYS A 21 -29.00 -10.03 13.92
CA CYS A 21 -27.61 -10.49 13.95
C CYS A 21 -27.14 -11.08 12.61
N LEU A 22 -28.06 -11.61 11.79
CA LEU A 22 -27.71 -12.17 10.48
C LEU A 22 -27.62 -11.12 9.36
N SER A 23 -28.09 -9.89 9.60
CA SER A 23 -28.08 -8.79 8.63
C SER A 23 -26.90 -7.84 8.78
N LEU A 24 -25.96 -8.09 9.69
CA LEU A 24 -24.69 -7.36 9.72
C LEU A 24 -23.87 -7.80 8.50
N PRO A 25 -23.66 -6.92 7.51
CA PRO A 25 -22.69 -7.22 6.46
C PRO A 25 -21.35 -7.39 7.17
N PHE A 26 -20.78 -8.57 7.11
CA PHE A 26 -19.36 -8.75 7.35
C PHE A 26 -18.66 -7.87 6.31
N ALA A 27 -18.34 -6.64 6.69
CA ALA A 27 -17.39 -5.83 5.96
C ALA A 27 -16.05 -6.59 6.06
N VAL A 28 -15.83 -7.51 5.14
CA VAL A 28 -14.50 -8.02 4.85
C VAL A 28 -13.69 -6.76 4.56
N PRO A 29 -12.65 -6.42 5.34
CA PRO A 29 -11.77 -5.36 4.94
C PRO A 29 -11.28 -5.76 3.54
N ALA A 30 -11.73 -5.02 2.53
CA ALA A 30 -11.14 -5.14 1.21
C ALA A 30 -9.66 -4.86 1.45
N LEU A 31 -8.83 -5.92 1.43
CA LEU A 31 -7.42 -5.73 1.21
C LEU A 31 -7.36 -4.89 -0.06
N ALA A 32 -7.00 -3.63 0.10
CA ALA A 32 -6.73 -2.77 -1.03
C ALA A 32 -5.71 -3.54 -1.85
N ALA A 33 -6.15 -4.05 -3.00
CA ALA A 33 -5.23 -4.64 -3.96
C ALA A 33 -4.12 -3.61 -4.15
N PRO A 34 -2.83 -4.01 -4.16
CA PRO A 34 -1.77 -3.09 -4.45
C PRO A 34 -2.14 -2.42 -5.78
N GLN A 35 -2.27 -1.10 -5.77
CA GLN A 35 -2.46 -0.36 -7.01
C GLN A 35 -1.19 -0.54 -7.82
N ASP A 36 -1.21 -1.56 -8.69
CA ASP A 36 -0.16 -1.83 -9.63
C ASP A 36 -0.08 -0.70 -10.65
N ASN A 37 1.09 -0.04 -10.66
CA ASN A 37 1.67 0.53 -11.86
C ASN A 37 1.01 1.77 -12.46
N GLU A 38 0.83 2.84 -11.72
CA GLU A 38 0.81 4.14 -12.39
C GLU A 38 2.22 4.47 -12.90
N ILE A 39 2.40 4.33 -14.21
CA ILE A 39 3.55 4.86 -14.93
C ILE A 39 3.36 6.37 -15.01
N MET A 40 4.05 7.13 -14.18
CA MET A 40 4.07 8.58 -14.33
C MET A 40 5.23 8.99 -15.24
N PRO A 41 4.95 9.55 -16.43
CA PRO A 41 6.00 10.09 -17.27
C PRO A 41 6.50 11.42 -16.68
N TYR A 42 7.78 11.48 -16.37
CA TYR A 42 8.49 12.72 -16.01
C TYR A 42 9.43 13.08 -17.15
N GLY A 43 8.95 13.89 -18.13
CA GLY A 43 9.74 14.21 -19.31
C GLY A 43 10.11 12.96 -20.10
N SER A 44 11.40 12.64 -20.21
CA SER A 44 11.91 11.42 -20.85
C SER A 44 11.99 10.21 -19.93
N LEU A 45 11.68 10.35 -18.64
CA LEU A 45 11.74 9.28 -17.64
C LEU A 45 10.39 8.63 -17.41
N SER A 46 10.37 7.30 -17.36
CA SER A 46 9.26 6.51 -16.80
C SER A 46 9.68 5.93 -15.46
N ILE A 47 8.94 6.26 -14.39
CA ILE A 47 9.24 5.83 -13.03
C ILE A 47 8.10 4.95 -12.55
N ARG A 48 8.43 3.76 -12.03
CA ARG A 48 7.46 2.84 -11.44
C ARG A 48 8.10 2.04 -10.32
N GLY A 49 7.28 1.52 -9.42
CA GLY A 49 7.74 0.68 -8.33
C GLY A 49 6.66 0.44 -7.30
N GLY A 50 7.07 0.16 -6.08
CA GLY A 50 6.15 -0.09 -4.99
C GLY A 50 6.69 -1.05 -3.95
N MET A 51 5.78 -1.78 -3.31
CA MET A 51 6.09 -2.81 -2.33
C MET A 51 5.20 -4.02 -2.57
N LYS A 52 5.75 -5.22 -2.44
CA LYS A 52 5.03 -6.48 -2.51
C LYS A 52 5.45 -7.41 -1.37
N TYR A 53 4.52 -8.26 -0.92
CA TYR A 53 4.84 -9.36 -0.02
C TYR A 53 5.28 -10.58 -0.82
N GLU A 54 6.40 -11.18 -0.45
CA GLU A 54 6.91 -12.38 -1.08
C GLU A 54 6.71 -13.58 -0.14
N THR A 55 5.78 -14.44 -0.51
CA THR A 55 5.36 -15.59 0.32
C THR A 55 6.48 -16.59 0.54
N THR A 56 7.39 -16.75 -0.42
CA THR A 56 8.52 -17.68 -0.33
C THR A 56 9.51 -17.30 0.76
N SER A 57 9.79 -16.01 0.91
CA SER A 57 10.73 -15.49 1.90
C SER A 57 10.06 -15.03 3.19
N GLY A 58 8.71 -14.85 3.18
CA GLY A 58 7.96 -14.27 4.29
C GLY A 58 8.30 -12.79 4.55
N LYS A 59 8.82 -12.08 3.54
CA LYS A 59 9.28 -10.69 3.66
C LYS A 59 8.62 -9.79 2.64
N TYR A 60 8.61 -8.51 2.92
CA TYR A 60 8.26 -7.50 1.93
C TYR A 60 9.49 -7.13 1.09
N VAL A 61 9.24 -6.80 -0.18
CA VAL A 61 10.25 -6.28 -1.10
C VAL A 61 9.79 -4.88 -1.51
N ILE A 62 10.61 -3.87 -1.24
CA ILE A 62 10.49 -2.56 -1.87
C ILE A 62 11.25 -2.60 -3.19
N TYR A 63 10.66 -2.09 -4.25
CA TYR A 63 11.28 -2.12 -5.58
C TYR A 63 10.95 -0.87 -6.37
N GLY A 64 11.82 -0.54 -7.29
CA GLY A 64 11.62 0.57 -8.22
C GLY A 64 12.41 0.40 -9.49
N GLN A 65 11.94 1.03 -10.55
CA GLN A 65 12.68 1.14 -11.79
C GLN A 65 12.49 2.51 -12.44
N CYS A 66 13.52 2.91 -13.14
CA CYS A 66 13.56 4.12 -13.93
C CYS A 66 13.95 3.75 -15.37
N GLY A 67 13.06 4.01 -16.32
CA GLY A 67 13.24 3.76 -17.75
C GLY A 67 13.38 5.06 -18.55
N GLY A 68 13.95 4.95 -19.77
CA GLY A 68 14.13 6.09 -20.67
C GLY A 68 15.28 5.87 -21.66
N ALA A 69 15.87 6.95 -22.18
CA ALA A 69 17.01 6.90 -23.07
C ALA A 69 18.20 6.15 -22.41
N ILE A 70 19.15 5.66 -23.22
CA ILE A 70 20.38 5.05 -22.71
C ILE A 70 21.31 6.16 -22.23
N GLU A 71 21.27 6.42 -20.95
CA GLU A 71 22.08 7.42 -20.24
C GLU A 71 22.27 6.96 -18.77
N GLN A 72 23.19 7.58 -18.05
CA GLN A 72 23.35 7.30 -16.63
C GLN A 72 22.08 7.69 -15.87
N LYS A 73 21.49 6.74 -15.17
CA LYS A 73 20.30 6.90 -14.33
C LYS A 73 20.56 6.37 -12.95
N THR A 74 19.98 7.03 -11.97
CA THR A 74 19.89 6.54 -10.60
C THR A 74 18.45 6.32 -10.25
N VAL A 75 18.10 5.16 -9.71
CA VAL A 75 16.82 4.89 -9.08
C VAL A 75 17.04 4.73 -7.59
N THR A 76 16.25 5.43 -6.78
CA THR A 76 16.23 5.33 -5.32
C THR A 76 14.85 4.97 -4.85
N VAL A 77 14.75 3.93 -4.05
CA VAL A 77 13.49 3.48 -3.42
C VAL A 77 13.61 3.67 -1.93
N ALA A 78 12.76 4.47 -1.33
CA ALA A 78 12.77 4.73 0.11
C ALA A 78 11.44 4.38 0.75
N LEU A 79 11.50 3.71 1.89
CA LEU A 79 10.37 3.27 2.69
C LEU A 79 10.20 4.16 3.90
N TYR A 80 8.97 4.57 4.15
CA TYR A 80 8.57 5.35 5.32
C TYR A 80 7.38 4.68 6.01
N ARG A 81 7.29 4.85 7.33
CA ARG A 81 6.13 4.47 8.13
C ARG A 81 5.47 5.72 8.69
N LYS A 82 4.14 5.72 8.73
CA LYS A 82 3.37 6.81 9.35
C LYS A 82 3.44 6.71 10.88
N SER A 83 3.66 7.83 11.52
CA SER A 83 3.61 7.98 12.98
C SER A 83 2.91 9.31 13.30
N GLY A 84 1.65 9.23 13.74
CA GLY A 84 0.80 10.41 13.88
C GLY A 84 0.60 11.09 12.52
N SER A 85 0.97 12.37 12.42
CA SER A 85 0.90 13.17 11.18
C SER A 85 2.18 13.12 10.33
N SER A 86 3.24 12.44 10.79
CA SER A 86 4.56 12.45 10.17
C SER A 86 4.93 11.15 9.53
N TRP A 87 5.77 11.19 8.49
CA TRP A 87 6.38 10.03 7.86
C TRP A 87 7.80 9.85 8.38
N ILE A 88 8.06 8.70 9.01
CA ILE A 88 9.36 8.34 9.57
C ILE A 88 10.07 7.43 8.57
N TYR A 89 11.30 7.80 8.21
CA TYR A 89 12.16 6.97 7.37
C TYR A 89 12.43 5.61 8.02
N VAL A 90 12.35 4.54 7.23
CA VAL A 90 12.60 3.17 7.67
C VAL A 90 13.84 2.60 6.99
N ASP A 91 13.87 2.61 5.66
CA ASP A 91 14.96 2.00 4.90
C ASP A 91 14.98 2.52 3.45
N SER A 92 16.08 2.25 2.72
CA SER A 92 16.16 2.55 1.30
C SER A 92 17.13 1.65 0.55
N VAL A 93 17.04 1.68 -0.77
CA VAL A 93 17.97 1.09 -1.70
C VAL A 93 18.12 2.01 -2.91
N SER A 94 19.31 2.05 -3.47
CA SER A 94 19.60 2.84 -4.68
C SER A 94 20.48 2.03 -5.63
N ASN A 95 20.27 2.25 -6.93
CA ASN A 95 21.11 1.69 -7.97
C ASN A 95 21.34 2.71 -9.08
N THR A 96 22.53 2.71 -9.65
CA THR A 96 22.92 3.60 -10.76
C THR A 96 23.52 2.76 -11.87
N ASP A 97 23.04 2.97 -13.09
CA ASP A 97 23.55 2.27 -14.26
C ASP A 97 23.33 3.12 -15.53
N THR A 98 24.04 2.74 -16.63
CA THR A 98 23.92 3.37 -17.93
C THR A 98 23.21 2.40 -18.90
N THR A 99 21.92 2.24 -18.70
CA THR A 99 21.06 1.34 -19.48
C THR A 99 19.73 2.03 -19.82
N SER A 100 18.90 1.40 -20.66
CA SER A 100 17.55 1.90 -20.91
C SER A 100 16.64 1.82 -19.69
N THR A 101 16.93 0.90 -18.75
CA THR A 101 16.13 0.69 -17.53
C THR A 101 17.04 0.30 -16.36
N VAL A 102 17.02 1.09 -15.31
CA VAL A 102 17.71 0.82 -14.05
C VAL A 102 16.69 0.36 -13.00
N ARG A 103 17.06 -0.64 -12.21
CA ARG A 103 16.22 -1.22 -11.16
C ARG A 103 16.95 -1.25 -9.83
N ALA A 104 16.20 -1.04 -8.74
CA ALA A 104 16.66 -1.27 -7.39
C ALA A 104 15.55 -2.02 -6.62
N ASP A 105 15.95 -3.00 -5.83
CA ASP A 105 15.05 -3.72 -4.95
C ASP A 105 15.75 -4.15 -3.66
N LYS A 106 15.00 -4.30 -2.58
CA LYS A 106 15.50 -4.70 -1.28
C LYS A 106 14.43 -5.40 -0.47
N TYR A 107 14.81 -6.49 0.20
CA TYR A 107 13.98 -7.11 1.22
C TYR A 107 13.97 -6.26 2.48
N VAL A 108 12.79 -6.02 3.02
CA VAL A 108 12.58 -5.27 4.26
C VAL A 108 11.75 -6.09 5.24
N SER A 109 12.10 -5.99 6.52
CA SER A 109 11.32 -6.61 7.59
C SER A 109 10.33 -5.60 8.16
N MET A 110 9.04 -5.90 8.05
CA MET A 110 7.96 -5.11 8.65
C MET A 110 7.66 -5.68 10.03
N THR A 111 7.96 -4.93 11.07
CA THR A 111 7.76 -5.36 12.46
C THR A 111 6.48 -4.81 13.07
N GLN A 112 5.80 -3.91 12.41
CA GLN A 112 4.60 -3.23 12.91
C GLN A 112 3.57 -3.09 11.80
N SER A 113 2.30 -3.27 12.14
CA SER A 113 1.19 -2.90 11.26
C SER A 113 1.02 -1.38 11.17
N GLY A 114 0.35 -0.91 10.13
CA GLY A 114 0.04 0.50 9.96
C GLY A 114 0.23 1.00 8.52
N GLU A 115 0.23 2.32 8.37
CA GLU A 115 0.39 2.96 7.07
C GLU A 115 1.87 3.11 6.71
N TYR A 116 2.20 2.71 5.49
CA TYR A 116 3.53 2.82 4.89
C TYR A 116 3.48 3.61 3.58
N LYS A 117 4.58 4.26 3.27
CA LYS A 117 4.79 4.96 2.01
C LYS A 117 6.12 4.52 1.40
N VAL A 118 6.09 4.10 0.15
CA VAL A 118 7.28 3.88 -0.66
C VAL A 118 7.39 5.04 -1.64
N THR A 119 8.54 5.68 -1.72
CA THR A 119 8.84 6.67 -2.76
C THR A 119 9.86 6.09 -3.72
N VAL A 120 9.59 6.19 -5.02
CA VAL A 120 10.53 5.82 -6.06
C VAL A 120 10.98 7.08 -6.77
N THR A 121 12.26 7.39 -6.68
CA THR A 121 12.87 8.56 -7.32
C THR A 121 13.77 8.10 -8.44
N GLY A 122 13.55 8.61 -9.63
CA GLY A 122 14.41 8.44 -10.80
C GLY A 122 15.14 9.75 -11.10
N THR A 123 16.45 9.66 -11.36
CA THR A 123 17.29 10.82 -11.66
C THR A 123 18.20 10.53 -12.83
N THR A 124 18.31 11.48 -13.76
CA THR A 124 19.32 11.55 -14.81
C THR A 124 20.03 12.90 -14.71
N ASN A 125 20.98 13.17 -15.62
CA ASN A 125 21.62 14.48 -15.69
C ASN A 125 20.64 15.62 -16.00
N ASN A 126 19.52 15.32 -16.69
CA ASN A 126 18.61 16.32 -17.24
C ASN A 126 17.18 16.25 -16.68
N SER A 127 16.85 15.20 -15.93
CA SER A 127 15.50 14.96 -15.44
C SER A 127 15.52 14.27 -14.09
N ASN A 128 14.54 14.59 -13.27
CA ASN A 128 14.25 13.85 -12.04
C ASN A 128 12.74 13.76 -11.83
N GLY A 129 12.33 12.78 -11.06
CA GLY A 129 10.93 12.61 -10.68
C GLY A 129 10.82 11.68 -9.49
N THR A 130 9.73 11.82 -8.74
CA THR A 130 9.44 10.98 -7.57
C THR A 130 7.97 10.58 -7.57
N VAL A 131 7.71 9.30 -7.43
CA VAL A 131 6.35 8.73 -7.34
C VAL A 131 6.16 8.09 -5.98
N PRO A 132 5.15 8.52 -5.19
CA PRO A 132 4.80 7.89 -3.93
C PRO A 132 3.76 6.77 -4.13
N TYR A 133 3.89 5.70 -3.35
CA TYR A 133 2.94 4.58 -3.25
C TYR A 133 2.58 4.38 -1.79
N TYR A 134 1.29 4.20 -1.48
CA TYR A 134 0.78 4.10 -0.12
C TYR A 134 0.22 2.70 0.14
N TYR A 135 0.50 2.15 1.32
CA TYR A 135 0.12 0.80 1.75
C TYR A 135 -0.41 0.82 3.17
N ASN A 136 -1.34 -0.06 3.46
CA ASN A 136 -1.80 -0.36 4.82
C ASN A 136 -1.55 -1.85 5.10
N ILE A 137 -0.77 -2.15 6.13
CA ILE A 137 -0.32 -3.50 6.47
C ILE A 137 -0.79 -3.87 7.89
#